data_6207ab1cdf430ed8b8443be326baad49
#
_entry.id   6207ab1cdf430ed8b8443be326baad49
#
_cell.length_a   1.000
_cell.length_b   1.000
_cell.length_c   1.000
_cell.angle_alpha   90.00
_cell.angle_beta   90.00
_cell.angle_gamma   90.00
#
_symmetry.space_group_name_H-M   'P 1'
#
loop_
_entity.id
_entity.type
_entity.pdbx_description
1 polymer ?
#
loop_
_entity_poly.entity_id
_entity_poly.type
_entity_poly.pdbx_seq_one_letter_code
_entity_poly.pdbx_strand_id
1 'polypeptide(L)'
;MLKNKNKFYSLWLLLIISLVFVLQLLIPKFTDFFLLNGSALTNFQYWRFLTAIFLHGSLTHLLFNLFALFFFGIILEKEIGSKNFLLVFFFSGILANLIAVNFYESSLGASGAIYGIIGMLTVIKPLMMVWTFGMIMPMFIASIIWITADVLRTLGAFGTTNIGSIAHLSGIAIGILLGFLFRGFVKR
;
A
#
# COMPACT_ATOMS: atom_id res chain seq x y z
N MET A 1 -2.80 7.17 35.76
CA MET A 1 -2.65 6.47 34.48
C MET A 1 -2.97 7.45 33.35
N LEU A 2 -1.95 8.05 32.73
CA LEU A 2 -2.14 8.95 31.60
C LEU A 2 -2.66 8.12 30.41
N LYS A 3 -3.90 8.36 29.97
CA LYS A 3 -4.45 7.85 28.71
C LYS A 3 -3.46 8.22 27.61
N ASN A 4 -2.77 7.20 27.08
CA ASN A 4 -1.92 7.34 25.92
C ASN A 4 -2.81 7.88 24.79
N LYS A 5 -2.67 9.17 24.43
CA LYS A 5 -3.38 9.75 23.29
C LYS A 5 -2.98 8.92 22.09
N ASN A 6 -3.91 8.14 21.55
CA ASN A 6 -3.69 7.32 20.35
C ASN A 6 -3.22 8.24 19.22
N LYS A 7 -1.91 8.31 19.03
CA LYS A 7 -1.32 8.98 17.86
C LYS A 7 -1.53 8.01 16.70
N PHE A 8 -2.43 8.34 15.78
CA PHE A 8 -2.61 7.56 14.56
C PHE A 8 -1.49 7.90 13.57
N TYR A 9 -0.54 6.98 13.40
CA TYR A 9 0.53 7.13 12.40
C TYR A 9 0.00 7.04 10.97
N SER A 10 -1.12 6.36 10.75
CA SER A 10 -1.83 6.40 9.47
C SER A 10 -2.16 7.83 9.03
N LEU A 11 -2.59 8.71 9.95
CA LEU A 11 -2.84 10.13 9.66
C LEU A 11 -1.56 10.90 9.33
N TRP A 12 -0.46 10.59 9.99
CA TRP A 12 0.84 11.19 9.67
C TRP A 12 1.34 10.76 8.29
N LEU A 13 1.14 9.49 7.91
CA LEU A 13 1.47 9.01 6.58
C LEU A 13 0.65 9.72 5.50
N LEU A 14 -0.66 9.97 5.73
CA LEU A 14 -1.49 10.76 4.81
C LEU A 14 -0.90 12.16 4.61
N LEU A 15 -0.53 12.83 5.70
CA LEU A 15 0.08 14.17 5.64
C LEU A 15 1.41 14.14 4.88
N ILE A 16 2.30 13.21 5.20
CA ILE A 16 3.61 13.09 4.54
C ILE A 16 3.45 12.82 3.05
N ILE A 17 2.59 11.88 2.66
CA ILE A 17 2.31 11.55 1.25
C ILE A 17 1.78 12.78 0.51
N SER A 18 0.86 13.52 1.12
CA SER A 18 0.32 14.76 0.52
C SER A 18 1.39 15.84 0.36
N LEU A 19 2.24 16.05 1.36
CA LEU A 19 3.35 17.00 1.29
C LEU A 19 4.39 16.60 0.22
N VAL A 20 4.73 15.31 0.14
CA VAL A 20 5.63 14.79 -0.90
C VAL A 20 5.05 15.04 -2.29
N PHE A 21 3.75 14.86 -2.50
CA PHE A 21 3.11 15.17 -3.78
C PHE A 21 3.19 16.67 -4.13
N VAL A 22 3.05 17.55 -3.16
CA VAL A 22 3.27 18.99 -3.38
C VAL A 22 4.73 19.25 -3.79
N LEU A 23 5.71 18.62 -3.16
CA LEU A 23 7.12 18.73 -3.54
C LEU A 23 7.37 18.21 -4.97
N GLN A 24 6.71 17.13 -5.39
CA GLN A 24 6.77 16.64 -6.78
C GLN A 24 6.30 17.69 -7.79
N LEU A 25 5.30 18.50 -7.43
CA LEU A 25 4.78 19.56 -8.32
C LEU A 25 5.68 20.80 -8.35
N LEU A 26 6.37 21.10 -7.26
CA LEU A 26 7.15 22.34 -7.10
C LEU A 26 8.63 22.19 -7.50
N ILE A 27 9.21 20.98 -7.32
CA ILE A 27 10.65 20.78 -7.51
C ILE A 27 10.90 19.98 -8.79
N PRO A 28 11.54 20.58 -9.81
CA PRO A 28 11.90 19.86 -11.04
C PRO A 28 12.75 18.62 -10.75
N LYS A 29 12.49 17.52 -11.46
CA LYS A 29 13.20 16.23 -11.33
C LYS A 29 13.10 15.55 -9.95
N PHE A 30 12.29 16.07 -9.02
CA PHE A 30 12.06 15.42 -7.73
C PHE A 30 11.57 13.98 -7.91
N THR A 31 10.57 13.78 -8.74
CA THR A 31 10.03 12.45 -9.03
C THR A 31 11.11 11.52 -9.58
N ASP A 32 11.90 11.95 -10.57
CA ASP A 32 12.94 11.13 -11.21
C ASP A 32 14.03 10.67 -10.24
N PHE A 33 14.36 11.51 -9.27
CA PHE A 33 15.38 11.17 -8.26
C PHE A 33 14.87 10.11 -7.26
N PHE A 34 13.59 10.11 -6.93
CA PHE A 34 13.02 9.28 -5.87
C PHE A 34 12.18 8.09 -6.35
N LEU A 35 11.71 8.07 -7.62
CA LEU A 35 10.91 6.96 -8.15
C LEU A 35 11.74 5.66 -8.22
N LEU A 36 11.09 4.53 -8.10
CA LEU A 36 11.71 3.22 -8.28
C LEU A 36 11.92 2.95 -9.77
N ASN A 37 13.14 2.58 -10.12
CA ASN A 37 13.53 2.09 -11.45
C ASN A 37 14.74 1.15 -11.32
N GLY A 38 15.26 0.63 -12.44
CA GLY A 38 16.40 -0.28 -12.47
C GLY A 38 17.67 0.24 -11.77
N SER A 39 17.85 1.57 -11.65
CA SER A 39 18.99 2.17 -10.93
C SER A 39 19.03 1.78 -9.44
N ALA A 40 17.89 1.39 -8.87
CA ALA A 40 17.84 0.88 -7.51
C ALA A 40 18.77 -0.32 -7.31
N LEU A 41 18.87 -1.18 -8.31
CA LEU A 41 19.75 -2.36 -8.29
C LEU A 41 21.09 -2.09 -8.96
N THR A 42 21.13 -1.50 -10.17
CA THR A 42 22.33 -1.34 -10.97
C THR A 42 23.29 -0.28 -10.44
N ASN A 43 22.76 0.78 -9.80
CA ASN A 43 23.52 1.91 -9.28
C ASN A 43 23.47 2.02 -7.75
N PHE A 44 23.05 0.93 -7.06
CA PHE A 44 22.97 0.86 -5.59
C PHE A 44 22.09 1.97 -4.96
N GLN A 45 21.08 2.45 -5.69
CA GLN A 45 20.17 3.50 -5.22
C GLN A 45 19.02 2.90 -4.38
N TYR A 46 19.35 2.16 -3.32
CA TYR A 46 18.41 1.39 -2.51
C TYR A 46 17.33 2.22 -1.81
N TRP A 47 17.57 3.52 -1.61
CA TRP A 47 16.55 4.42 -1.06
C TRP A 47 15.26 4.45 -1.89
N ARG A 48 15.33 4.17 -3.20
CA ARG A 48 14.20 4.17 -4.12
C ARG A 48 13.13 3.15 -3.75
N PHE A 49 13.51 2.03 -3.12
CA PHE A 49 12.54 1.05 -2.62
C PHE A 49 11.63 1.62 -1.54
N LEU A 50 12.12 2.55 -0.73
CA LEU A 50 11.37 3.22 0.31
C LEU A 50 10.70 4.51 -0.21
N THR A 51 11.44 5.35 -0.92
CA THR A 51 10.96 6.69 -1.30
C THR A 51 9.83 6.64 -2.33
N ALA A 52 9.85 5.67 -3.24
CA ALA A 52 8.80 5.48 -4.23
C ALA A 52 7.40 5.27 -3.61
N ILE A 53 7.32 4.74 -2.38
CA ILE A 53 6.06 4.56 -1.66
C ILE A 53 5.33 5.90 -1.44
N PHE A 54 6.06 6.99 -1.33
CA PHE A 54 5.49 8.32 -1.05
C PHE A 54 5.14 9.13 -2.30
N LEU A 55 5.62 8.72 -3.47
CA LEU A 55 5.40 9.42 -4.73
C LEU A 55 4.09 9.00 -5.40
N HIS A 56 3.48 9.91 -6.16
CA HIS A 56 2.26 9.61 -6.91
C HIS A 56 2.31 10.24 -8.32
N GLY A 57 1.86 9.47 -9.32
CA GLY A 57 1.95 9.87 -10.73
C GLY A 57 0.83 10.80 -11.19
N SER A 58 -0.25 10.95 -10.41
CA SER A 58 -1.36 11.84 -10.70
C SER A 58 -2.16 12.17 -9.45
N LEU A 59 -2.95 13.25 -9.49
CA LEU A 59 -3.85 13.61 -8.40
C LEU A 59 -4.88 12.50 -8.12
N THR A 60 -5.42 11.88 -9.15
CA THR A 60 -6.37 10.76 -9.01
C THR A 60 -5.71 9.58 -8.30
N HIS A 61 -4.48 9.21 -8.68
CA HIS A 61 -3.71 8.15 -8.03
C HIS A 61 -3.46 8.47 -6.55
N LEU A 62 -3.06 9.72 -6.24
CA LEU A 62 -2.91 10.19 -4.87
C LEU A 62 -4.20 10.04 -4.06
N LEU A 63 -5.32 10.57 -4.57
CA LEU A 63 -6.59 10.58 -3.85
C LEU A 63 -7.10 9.18 -3.53
N PHE A 64 -6.99 8.22 -4.47
CA PHE A 64 -7.35 6.83 -4.20
C PHE A 64 -6.46 6.19 -3.11
N ASN A 65 -5.16 6.46 -3.15
CA ASN A 65 -4.24 5.95 -2.11
C ASN A 65 -4.52 6.58 -0.74
N LEU A 66 -4.73 7.90 -0.68
CA LEU A 66 -5.07 8.60 0.56
C LEU A 66 -6.39 8.08 1.14
N PHE A 67 -7.42 7.89 0.31
CA PHE A 67 -8.70 7.34 0.74
C PHE A 67 -8.54 5.93 1.31
N ALA A 68 -7.87 5.04 0.59
CA ALA A 68 -7.65 3.67 1.03
C ALA A 68 -6.80 3.60 2.32
N LEU A 69 -5.73 4.40 2.40
CA LEU A 69 -4.90 4.48 3.60
C LEU A 69 -5.66 5.07 4.79
N PHE A 70 -6.49 6.08 4.58
CA PHE A 70 -7.35 6.63 5.62
C PHE A 70 -8.30 5.56 6.17
N PHE A 71 -8.99 4.86 5.30
CA PHE A 71 -10.01 3.89 5.70
C PHE A 71 -9.38 2.63 6.31
N PHE A 72 -8.56 1.93 5.55
CA PHE A 72 -7.98 0.65 5.97
C PHE A 72 -6.82 0.83 6.97
N GLY A 73 -6.05 1.91 6.82
CA GLY A 73 -4.91 2.19 7.70
C GLY A 73 -5.36 2.44 9.14
N ILE A 74 -6.36 3.30 9.35
CA ILE A 74 -6.89 3.58 10.69
C ILE A 74 -7.48 2.32 11.32
N ILE A 75 -8.19 1.50 10.53
CA ILE A 75 -8.78 0.25 11.03
C ILE A 75 -7.67 -0.70 11.46
N LEU A 76 -6.68 -0.95 10.60
CA LEU A 76 -5.59 -1.86 10.93
C LEU A 76 -4.80 -1.35 12.14
N GLU A 77 -4.48 -0.05 12.19
CA GLU A 77 -3.73 0.55 13.29
C GLU A 77 -4.44 0.39 14.65
N LYS A 78 -5.78 0.50 14.67
CA LYS A 78 -6.58 0.21 15.87
C LYS A 78 -6.48 -1.24 16.33
N GLU A 79 -6.42 -2.18 15.40
CA GLU A 79 -6.41 -3.62 15.69
C GLU A 79 -5.07 -4.11 16.21
N ILE A 80 -3.96 -3.66 15.62
CA ILE A 80 -2.62 -4.20 15.89
C ILE A 80 -1.68 -3.20 16.58
N GLY A 81 -2.12 -1.95 16.76
CA GLY A 81 -1.31 -0.86 17.32
C GLY A 81 -0.37 -0.23 16.30
N SER A 82 0.03 1.01 16.60
CA SER A 82 0.74 1.89 15.66
C SER A 82 2.09 1.35 15.20
N LYS A 83 2.86 0.70 16.08
CA LYS A 83 4.18 0.15 15.71
C LYS A 83 4.06 -0.98 14.69
N ASN A 84 3.13 -1.92 14.93
CA ASN A 84 2.88 -3.05 14.03
C ASN A 84 2.26 -2.57 12.72
N PHE A 85 1.39 -1.56 12.75
CA PHE A 85 0.85 -0.92 11.56
C PHE A 85 1.96 -0.36 10.66
N LEU A 86 2.91 0.41 11.22
CA LEU A 86 4.06 0.93 10.46
C LEU A 86 4.92 -0.22 9.89
N LEU A 87 5.14 -1.28 10.68
CA LEU A 87 5.87 -2.45 10.20
C LEU A 87 5.16 -3.05 8.98
N VAL A 88 3.86 -3.30 9.06
CA VAL A 88 3.08 -3.85 7.93
C VAL A 88 3.15 -2.93 6.72
N PHE A 89 2.93 -1.63 6.90
CA PHE A 89 2.97 -0.65 5.82
C PHE A 89 4.32 -0.64 5.10
N PHE A 90 5.41 -0.44 5.82
CA PHE A 90 6.73 -0.32 5.21
C PHE A 90 7.25 -1.65 4.69
N PHE A 91 7.08 -2.73 5.44
CA PHE A 91 7.55 -4.05 5.03
C PHE A 91 6.84 -4.52 3.76
N SER A 92 5.51 -4.41 3.71
CA SER A 92 4.75 -4.77 2.50
C SER A 92 5.11 -3.87 1.31
N GLY A 93 5.23 -2.56 1.51
CA GLY A 93 5.55 -1.62 0.44
C GLY A 93 6.95 -1.82 -0.12
N ILE A 94 7.96 -2.01 0.74
CA ILE A 94 9.35 -2.24 0.32
C ILE A 94 9.48 -3.58 -0.41
N LEU A 95 8.89 -4.67 0.11
CA LEU A 95 8.95 -5.97 -0.55
C LEU A 95 8.14 -5.98 -1.86
N ALA A 96 7.00 -5.31 -1.92
CA ALA A 96 6.26 -5.13 -3.17
C ALA A 96 7.12 -4.41 -4.23
N ASN A 97 7.86 -3.37 -3.84
CA ASN A 97 8.78 -2.65 -4.70
C ASN A 97 9.98 -3.51 -5.13
N LEU A 98 10.54 -4.35 -4.24
CA LEU A 98 11.62 -5.30 -4.56
C LEU A 98 11.19 -6.33 -5.62
N ILE A 99 9.93 -6.71 -5.62
CA ILE A 99 9.38 -7.59 -6.65
C ILE A 99 9.10 -6.79 -7.92
N ALA A 100 8.41 -5.65 -7.81
CA ALA A 100 7.95 -4.84 -8.93
C ALA A 100 9.08 -4.30 -9.82
N VAL A 101 10.27 -4.01 -9.27
CA VAL A 101 11.41 -3.49 -10.03
C VAL A 101 11.88 -4.42 -11.16
N ASN A 102 11.55 -5.71 -11.08
CA ASN A 102 11.87 -6.71 -12.09
C ASN A 102 10.84 -6.77 -13.23
N PHE A 103 9.71 -6.09 -13.10
CA PHE A 103 8.60 -6.18 -14.05
C PHE A 103 8.21 -4.84 -14.68
N TYR A 104 8.62 -3.73 -14.08
CA TYR A 104 8.29 -2.39 -14.54
C TYR A 104 9.54 -1.56 -14.77
N GLU A 105 9.58 -0.77 -15.83
CA GLU A 105 10.65 0.21 -16.07
C GLU A 105 10.74 1.24 -14.94
N SER A 106 9.58 1.64 -14.42
CA SER A 106 9.48 2.51 -13.25
C SER A 106 8.22 2.23 -12.45
N SER A 107 8.28 2.51 -11.14
CA SER A 107 7.15 2.33 -10.23
C SER A 107 7.16 3.41 -9.14
N LEU A 108 5.95 3.81 -8.71
CA LEU A 108 5.73 4.74 -7.61
C LEU A 108 4.30 4.59 -7.06
N GLY A 109 4.12 4.92 -5.79
CA GLY A 109 2.82 4.89 -5.11
C GLY A 109 2.82 4.09 -3.82
N ALA A 110 1.93 4.48 -2.90
CA ALA A 110 1.71 3.77 -1.64
C ALA A 110 0.92 2.47 -1.80
N SER A 111 0.42 2.17 -3.00
CA SER A 111 -0.56 1.10 -3.21
C SER A 111 -0.06 -0.28 -2.81
N GLY A 112 1.20 -0.64 -3.06
CA GLY A 112 1.77 -1.91 -2.60
C GLY A 112 1.72 -2.07 -1.08
N ALA A 113 2.01 -1.00 -0.33
CA ALA A 113 1.90 -0.97 1.13
C ALA A 113 0.43 -1.06 1.60
N ILE A 114 -0.47 -0.35 0.91
CA ILE A 114 -1.92 -0.35 1.21
C ILE A 114 -2.52 -1.74 0.94
N TYR A 115 -2.13 -2.40 -0.15
CA TYR A 115 -2.53 -3.78 -0.41
C TYR A 115 -2.00 -4.75 0.65
N GLY A 116 -0.84 -4.46 1.26
CA GLY A 116 -0.36 -5.17 2.45
C GLY A 116 -1.31 -5.01 3.65
N ILE A 117 -1.79 -3.79 3.90
CA ILE A 117 -2.81 -3.51 4.93
C ILE A 117 -4.10 -4.30 4.64
N ILE A 118 -4.57 -4.26 3.39
CA ILE A 118 -5.77 -4.97 2.91
C ILE A 118 -5.61 -6.48 3.11
N GLY A 119 -4.47 -7.05 2.71
CA GLY A 119 -4.16 -8.47 2.88
C GLY A 119 -4.20 -8.90 4.35
N MET A 120 -3.62 -8.11 5.24
CA MET A 120 -3.67 -8.40 6.67
C MET A 120 -5.10 -8.31 7.22
N LEU A 121 -5.87 -7.27 6.86
CA LEU A 121 -7.27 -7.14 7.27
C LEU A 121 -8.14 -8.30 6.76
N THR A 122 -7.86 -8.83 5.58
CA THR A 122 -8.54 -10.01 5.03
C THR A 122 -8.41 -11.22 5.96
N VAL A 123 -7.28 -11.37 6.64
CA VAL A 123 -7.04 -12.49 7.56
C VAL A 123 -7.60 -12.22 8.97
N ILE A 124 -7.37 -11.01 9.50
CA ILE A 124 -7.74 -10.72 10.90
C ILE A 124 -9.19 -10.27 11.06
N LYS A 125 -9.79 -9.70 10.01
CA LYS A 125 -11.18 -9.22 9.97
C LYS A 125 -11.92 -9.60 8.67
N PRO A 126 -12.00 -10.88 8.32
CA PRO A 126 -12.54 -11.34 7.02
C PRO A 126 -13.99 -10.93 6.77
N LEU A 127 -14.79 -10.82 7.84
CA LEU A 127 -16.21 -10.47 7.77
C LEU A 127 -16.47 -8.96 7.94
N MET A 128 -15.43 -8.14 8.06
CA MET A 128 -15.59 -6.69 8.11
C MET A 128 -16.25 -6.20 6.83
N MET A 129 -17.36 -5.47 6.98
CA MET A 129 -18.08 -4.92 5.84
C MET A 129 -17.33 -3.72 5.27
N VAL A 130 -17.08 -3.75 3.96
CA VAL A 130 -16.42 -2.66 3.21
C VAL A 130 -17.28 -2.25 2.04
N TRP A 131 -17.29 -0.94 1.77
CA TRP A 131 -17.96 -0.41 0.59
C TRP A 131 -16.96 -0.35 -0.58
N THR A 132 -17.26 -1.06 -1.66
CA THR A 132 -16.46 -1.08 -2.88
C THR A 132 -17.33 -1.41 -4.09
N PHE A 133 -17.00 -0.87 -5.27
CA PHE A 133 -17.77 -1.06 -6.51
C PHE A 133 -19.26 -0.72 -6.38
N GLY A 134 -19.63 0.26 -5.53
CA GLY A 134 -21.02 0.65 -5.31
C GLY A 134 -21.82 -0.30 -4.41
N MET A 135 -21.20 -1.32 -3.82
CA MET A 135 -21.84 -2.33 -2.97
C MET A 135 -21.10 -2.47 -1.64
N ILE A 136 -21.83 -2.94 -0.62
CA ILE A 136 -21.28 -3.32 0.67
C ILE A 136 -21.08 -4.84 0.69
N MET A 137 -19.87 -5.28 0.98
CA MET A 137 -19.52 -6.71 1.02
C MET A 137 -18.48 -7.01 2.09
N PRO A 138 -18.35 -8.27 2.54
CA PRO A 138 -17.30 -8.69 3.45
C PRO A 138 -15.91 -8.50 2.85
N MET A 139 -14.93 -8.17 3.70
CA MET A 139 -13.54 -7.90 3.33
C MET A 139 -12.92 -9.02 2.49
N PHE A 140 -13.17 -10.29 2.84
CA PHE A 140 -12.61 -11.41 2.08
C PHE A 140 -13.14 -11.48 0.64
N ILE A 141 -14.42 -11.13 0.39
CA ILE A 141 -15.00 -11.07 -0.95
C ILE A 141 -14.38 -9.91 -1.73
N ALA A 142 -14.31 -8.72 -1.13
CA ALA A 142 -13.68 -7.55 -1.74
C ALA A 142 -12.22 -7.85 -2.15
N SER A 143 -11.47 -8.52 -1.27
CA SER A 143 -10.08 -8.90 -1.55
C SER A 143 -9.95 -9.89 -2.71
N ILE A 144 -10.84 -10.88 -2.82
CA ILE A 144 -10.88 -11.80 -3.96
C ILE A 144 -11.12 -11.03 -5.27
N ILE A 145 -12.06 -10.09 -5.27
CA ILE A 145 -12.36 -9.27 -6.45
C ILE A 145 -11.14 -8.41 -6.85
N TRP A 146 -10.48 -7.74 -5.90
CA TRP A 146 -9.29 -6.94 -6.18
C TRP A 146 -8.13 -7.79 -6.69
N ILE A 147 -7.87 -8.95 -6.06
CA ILE A 147 -6.84 -9.90 -6.52
C ILE A 147 -7.15 -10.36 -7.94
N THR A 148 -8.39 -10.79 -8.22
CA THR A 148 -8.80 -11.24 -9.54
C THR A 148 -8.63 -10.13 -10.58
N ALA A 149 -9.02 -8.90 -10.26
CA ALA A 149 -8.86 -7.76 -11.16
C ALA A 149 -7.38 -7.50 -11.49
N ASP A 150 -6.48 -7.56 -10.49
CA ASP A 150 -5.05 -7.36 -10.71
C ASP A 150 -4.39 -8.53 -11.44
N VAL A 151 -4.82 -9.77 -11.23
CA VAL A 151 -4.38 -10.93 -12.02
C VAL A 151 -4.80 -10.75 -13.48
N LEU A 152 -6.06 -10.41 -13.75
CA LEU A 152 -6.54 -10.19 -15.12
C LEU A 152 -5.81 -9.02 -15.81
N ARG A 153 -5.49 -7.93 -15.08
CA ARG A 153 -4.66 -6.83 -15.62
C ARG A 153 -3.26 -7.32 -15.97
N THR A 154 -2.64 -8.09 -15.10
CA THR A 154 -1.29 -8.65 -15.33
C THR A 154 -1.27 -9.58 -16.55
N LEU A 155 -2.37 -10.28 -16.80
CA LEU A 155 -2.55 -11.14 -17.99
C LEU A 155 -2.97 -10.36 -19.25
N GLY A 156 -3.10 -9.03 -19.18
CA GLY A 156 -3.42 -8.18 -20.32
C GLY A 156 -4.91 -8.11 -20.70
N ALA A 157 -5.81 -8.63 -19.85
CA ALA A 157 -7.26 -8.65 -20.15
C ALA A 157 -7.88 -7.26 -20.35
N PHE A 158 -7.25 -6.21 -19.84
CA PHE A 158 -7.70 -4.81 -19.96
C PHE A 158 -6.77 -3.94 -20.81
N GLY A 159 -5.92 -4.58 -21.64
CA GLY A 159 -4.89 -3.88 -22.41
C GLY A 159 -3.74 -3.36 -21.55
N THR A 160 -2.93 -2.44 -22.10
CA THR A 160 -1.83 -1.82 -21.35
C THR A 160 -2.38 -0.83 -20.32
N THR A 161 -2.05 -1.01 -19.06
CA THR A 161 -2.44 -0.12 -17.97
C THR A 161 -1.21 0.39 -17.22
N ASN A 162 -1.27 1.62 -16.72
CA ASN A 162 -0.23 2.17 -15.84
C ASN A 162 -0.43 1.76 -14.37
N ILE A 163 -1.17 0.67 -14.10
CA ILE A 163 -1.45 0.18 -12.76
C ILE A 163 -0.42 -0.88 -12.41
N GLY A 164 0.26 -0.70 -11.30
CA GLY A 164 1.27 -1.62 -10.78
C GLY A 164 0.68 -2.91 -10.17
N SER A 165 -0.05 -3.70 -10.96
CA SER A 165 -0.77 -4.89 -10.49
C SER A 165 0.12 -5.91 -9.80
N ILE A 166 1.36 -6.09 -10.24
CA ILE A 166 2.32 -7.00 -9.58
C ILE A 166 2.70 -6.47 -8.19
N ALA A 167 2.89 -5.16 -8.03
CA ALA A 167 3.14 -4.57 -6.71
C ALA A 167 1.93 -4.75 -5.77
N HIS A 168 0.70 -4.63 -6.28
CA HIS A 168 -0.52 -4.88 -5.53
C HIS A 168 -0.62 -6.34 -5.09
N LEU A 169 -0.46 -7.29 -6.01
CA LEU A 169 -0.50 -8.73 -5.74
C LEU A 169 0.58 -9.15 -4.75
N SER A 170 1.79 -8.59 -4.89
CA SER A 170 2.88 -8.81 -3.94
C SER A 170 2.55 -8.26 -2.55
N GLY A 171 2.05 -7.03 -2.50
CA GLY A 171 1.65 -6.38 -1.25
C GLY A 171 0.58 -7.18 -0.49
N ILE A 172 -0.50 -7.58 -1.19
CA ILE A 172 -1.59 -8.32 -0.55
C ILE A 172 -1.14 -9.71 -0.08
N ALA A 173 -0.29 -10.41 -0.84
CA ALA A 173 0.26 -11.71 -0.44
C ALA A 173 1.10 -11.59 0.83
N ILE A 174 1.97 -10.56 0.91
CA ILE A 174 2.79 -10.27 2.10
C ILE A 174 1.88 -9.93 3.28
N GLY A 175 0.85 -9.09 3.06
CA GLY A 175 -0.13 -8.74 4.10
C GLY A 175 -0.91 -9.93 4.64
N ILE A 176 -1.32 -10.85 3.78
CA ILE A 176 -1.97 -12.11 4.18
C ILE A 176 -1.02 -12.95 5.06
N LEU A 177 0.23 -13.11 4.63
CA LEU A 177 1.24 -13.84 5.41
C LEU A 177 1.44 -13.21 6.80
N LEU A 178 1.63 -11.89 6.85
CA LEU A 178 1.74 -11.16 8.12
C LEU A 178 0.46 -11.31 8.96
N GLY A 179 -0.72 -11.31 8.34
CA GLY A 179 -2.00 -11.53 9.01
C GLY A 179 -2.06 -12.86 9.75
N PHE A 180 -1.60 -13.95 9.15
CA PHE A 180 -1.51 -15.25 9.80
C PHE A 180 -0.50 -15.26 10.97
N LEU A 181 0.66 -14.62 10.79
CA LEU A 181 1.67 -14.51 11.85
C LEU A 181 1.17 -13.69 13.05
N PHE A 182 0.41 -12.62 12.79
CA PHE A 182 -0.09 -11.72 13.83
C PHE A 182 -1.43 -12.15 14.44
N ARG A 183 -2.14 -13.11 13.84
CA ARG A 183 -3.49 -13.52 14.29
C ARG A 183 -3.55 -13.93 15.76
N GLY A 184 -2.46 -14.48 16.30
CA GLY A 184 -2.36 -14.84 17.72
C GLY A 184 -2.23 -13.65 18.67
N PHE A 185 -1.86 -12.48 18.18
CA PHE A 185 -1.62 -11.25 18.96
C PHE A 185 -2.77 -10.24 18.87
N VAL A 186 -3.71 -10.46 17.94
CA VAL A 186 -4.89 -9.58 17.79
C VAL A 186 -5.87 -9.93 18.93
N LYS A 187 -6.23 -8.94 19.72
CA LYS A 187 -7.22 -9.08 20.78
C LYS A 187 -8.56 -9.52 20.16
N ARG A 188 -9.04 -10.68 20.59
CA ARG A 188 -10.42 -11.15 20.31
C ARG A 188 -11.43 -10.28 21.02
#